data_f21b5302c121fe1dcfeef0bafbb7db0c
#
_entry.id   f21b5302c121fe1dcfeef0bafbb7db0c
#
_cell.length_a   1.000
_cell.length_b   1.000
_cell.length_c   1.000
_cell.angle_alpha   90.00
_cell.angle_beta   90.00
_cell.angle_gamma   90.00
#
_symmetry.space_group_name_H-M   'P 1'
#
loop_
_entity.id
_entity.type
_entity.pdbx_description
1 polymer ?
#
loop_
_entity_poly.entity_id
_entity_poly.type
_entity_poly.pdbx_seq_one_letter_code
_entity_poly.pdbx_strand_id
1 'polypeptide(L)'
;MRNAALDRARSFITMLVLIHHSVIAYTYFGHTDKQSFLGFDGVVLFNDSFFMAAMFLLSGLFVWPSLKRKGTGWFLRDRWWRLGLPFIICALFLMPLAYWAIELELHDPHISFAAFWWRTVTVGPWNSGPAWFVWVLLALDVIAAAVFIAAPASVEAIGRLSRESFARPGLFFWALLGLSIIAYVPAVLCFSAARWFTAGPVAIQASRILLYLLYFFAGMGIGAIPFDKGLLAADGGLARRWPVWLAATVASYGSILALIYIKHSVLPDVTYQPFWWELAYALSFVAYSAAQTFNIMALFLRFSNDGSNLLDPLRDSAYGIYLTTCRSARCHKSAPSSRLRSC
;
A
#
# COMPACT_ATOMS: atom_id res chain seq x y z
N MET A 1 0.01 12.69 21.07
CA MET A 1 -1.02 11.84 21.68
C MET A 1 -1.24 10.63 20.77
N ARG A 2 -1.38 9.44 21.33
CA ARG A 2 -1.67 8.21 20.59
C ARG A 2 -3.16 8.23 20.22
N ASN A 3 -3.50 8.02 18.95
CA ASN A 3 -4.90 7.98 18.50
C ASN A 3 -5.25 6.52 18.19
N ALA A 4 -6.06 5.89 19.05
CA ALA A 4 -6.42 4.48 18.94
C ALA A 4 -7.11 4.14 17.60
N ALA A 5 -7.95 5.03 17.09
CA ALA A 5 -8.64 4.83 15.83
C ALA A 5 -7.65 4.72 14.64
N LEU A 6 -6.62 5.58 14.60
CA LEU A 6 -5.59 5.55 13.56
C LEU A 6 -4.67 4.33 13.69
N ASP A 7 -4.34 3.93 14.91
CA ASP A 7 -3.56 2.70 15.16
C ASP A 7 -4.35 1.46 14.69
N ARG A 8 -5.64 1.39 14.97
CA ARG A 8 -6.54 0.32 14.51
C ARG A 8 -6.73 0.33 12.99
N ALA A 9 -6.88 1.51 12.37
CA ALA A 9 -6.93 1.63 10.91
C ALA A 9 -5.67 1.07 10.26
N ARG A 10 -4.48 1.36 10.81
CA ARG A 10 -3.21 0.79 10.34
C ARG A 10 -3.18 -0.73 10.49
N SER A 11 -3.57 -1.27 11.64
CA SER A 11 -3.64 -2.73 11.86
C SER A 11 -4.59 -3.39 10.87
N PHE A 12 -5.75 -2.79 10.61
CA PHE A 12 -6.71 -3.27 9.62
C PHE A 12 -6.11 -3.32 8.21
N ILE A 13 -5.47 -2.22 7.76
CA ILE A 13 -4.82 -2.21 6.44
C ILE A 13 -3.69 -3.25 6.38
N THR A 14 -2.93 -3.44 7.45
CA THR A 14 -1.90 -4.49 7.51
C THR A 14 -2.49 -5.90 7.36
N MET A 15 -3.69 -6.15 7.94
CA MET A 15 -4.41 -7.42 7.69
C MET A 15 -4.84 -7.56 6.22
N LEU A 16 -5.30 -6.48 5.59
CA LEU A 16 -5.62 -6.50 4.16
C LEU A 16 -4.38 -6.82 3.31
N VAL A 17 -3.20 -6.30 3.69
CA VAL A 17 -1.93 -6.66 3.04
C VAL A 17 -1.63 -8.15 3.19
N LEU A 18 -1.83 -8.73 4.39
CA LEU A 18 -1.65 -10.15 4.63
C LEU A 18 -2.60 -10.99 3.76
N ILE A 19 -3.88 -10.66 3.76
CA ILE A 19 -4.89 -11.33 2.93
C ILE A 19 -4.50 -11.23 1.44
N HIS A 20 -4.14 -10.03 0.96
CA HIS A 20 -3.72 -9.80 -0.42
C HIS A 20 -2.59 -10.75 -0.83
N HIS A 21 -1.52 -10.81 -0.03
CA HIS A 21 -0.37 -11.67 -0.34
C HIS A 21 -0.66 -13.17 -0.16
N SER A 22 -1.64 -13.54 0.64
CA SER A 22 -2.05 -14.93 0.79
C SER A 22 -2.83 -15.46 -0.41
N VAL A 23 -3.57 -14.59 -1.12
CA VAL A 23 -4.44 -14.99 -2.23
C VAL A 23 -3.87 -14.68 -3.61
N ILE A 24 -2.91 -13.75 -3.73
CA ILE A 24 -2.39 -13.26 -5.03
C ILE A 24 -1.83 -14.37 -5.91
N ALA A 25 -1.26 -15.43 -5.32
CA ALA A 25 -0.74 -16.58 -6.06
C ALA A 25 -1.82 -17.30 -6.90
N TYR A 26 -3.07 -17.25 -6.43
CA TYR A 26 -4.24 -17.92 -7.05
C TYR A 26 -5.08 -16.96 -7.89
N THR A 27 -4.49 -15.87 -8.36
CA THR A 27 -5.19 -14.85 -9.16
C THR A 27 -4.58 -14.71 -10.54
N TYR A 28 -5.35 -14.12 -11.45
CA TYR A 28 -4.87 -13.71 -12.77
C TYR A 28 -3.66 -12.76 -12.66
N PHE A 29 -3.56 -11.95 -11.61
CA PHE A 29 -2.46 -11.00 -11.40
C PHE A 29 -1.15 -11.68 -10.96
N GLY A 30 -1.21 -12.78 -10.21
CA GLY A 30 -0.03 -13.45 -9.66
C GLY A 30 0.54 -14.56 -10.53
N HIS A 31 -0.32 -15.32 -11.21
CA HIS A 31 0.01 -16.46 -12.10
C HIS A 31 1.07 -17.45 -11.57
N THR A 32 1.17 -17.60 -10.25
CA THR A 32 2.18 -18.47 -9.64
C THR A 32 1.62 -19.84 -9.26
N ASP A 33 0.32 -20.04 -9.39
CA ASP A 33 -0.35 -21.31 -9.17
C ASP A 33 -1.13 -21.76 -10.41
N LYS A 34 -1.25 -23.09 -10.59
CA LYS A 34 -2.04 -23.68 -11.68
C LYS A 34 -3.55 -23.49 -11.51
N GLN A 35 -4.00 -23.23 -10.27
CA GLN A 35 -5.39 -22.98 -9.94
C GLN A 35 -5.62 -21.49 -9.75
N SER A 36 -6.64 -20.94 -10.38
CA SER A 36 -7.08 -19.56 -10.20
C SER A 36 -8.52 -19.52 -9.71
N PHE A 37 -8.86 -18.54 -8.88
CA PHE A 37 -10.22 -18.32 -8.40
C PHE A 37 -10.59 -16.85 -8.56
N LEU A 38 -11.58 -16.56 -9.39
CA LEU A 38 -12.00 -15.20 -9.74
C LEU A 38 -12.37 -14.33 -8.52
N GLY A 39 -12.88 -14.92 -7.45
CA GLY A 39 -13.15 -14.19 -6.22
C GLY A 39 -11.90 -13.57 -5.58
N PHE A 40 -10.75 -14.22 -5.74
CA PHE A 40 -9.47 -13.68 -5.24
C PHE A 40 -8.96 -12.52 -6.11
N ASP A 41 -9.26 -12.52 -7.41
CA ASP A 41 -8.98 -11.35 -8.28
C ASP A 41 -9.72 -10.11 -7.78
N GLY A 42 -10.98 -10.26 -7.36
CA GLY A 42 -11.74 -9.18 -6.73
C GLY A 42 -11.10 -8.66 -5.44
N VAL A 43 -10.61 -9.56 -4.57
CA VAL A 43 -9.90 -9.18 -3.34
C VAL A 43 -8.59 -8.44 -3.64
N VAL A 44 -7.81 -8.94 -4.60
CA VAL A 44 -6.54 -8.31 -5.00
C VAL A 44 -6.80 -6.93 -5.60
N LEU A 45 -7.75 -6.81 -6.51
CA LEU A 45 -8.12 -5.56 -7.15
C LEU A 45 -8.61 -4.51 -6.13
N PHE A 46 -9.48 -4.94 -5.21
CA PHE A 46 -9.97 -4.08 -4.13
C PHE A 46 -8.81 -3.53 -3.30
N ASN A 47 -7.90 -4.40 -2.87
CA ASN A 47 -6.80 -4.01 -2.00
C ASN A 47 -5.74 -3.18 -2.73
N ASP A 48 -5.24 -3.64 -3.89
CA ASP A 48 -4.10 -3.04 -4.60
C ASP A 48 -4.36 -1.58 -5.01
N SER A 49 -5.62 -1.23 -5.24
CA SER A 49 -5.98 0.09 -5.73
C SER A 49 -5.91 1.21 -4.68
N PHE A 50 -5.82 0.89 -3.35
CA PHE A 50 -5.78 1.93 -2.32
C PHE A 50 -4.80 1.68 -1.16
N PHE A 51 -4.59 0.40 -0.76
CA PHE A 51 -3.99 0.08 0.54
C PHE A 51 -2.57 0.64 0.71
N MET A 52 -1.77 0.66 -0.36
CA MET A 52 -0.42 1.21 -0.28
C MET A 52 -0.42 2.74 -0.15
N ALA A 53 -1.26 3.45 -0.90
CA ALA A 53 -1.43 4.90 -0.76
C ALA A 53 -1.89 5.27 0.66
N ALA A 54 -2.89 4.55 1.20
CA ALA A 54 -3.35 4.72 2.59
C ALA A 54 -2.24 4.42 3.61
N MET A 55 -1.42 3.38 3.41
CA MET A 55 -0.28 3.06 4.29
C MET A 55 0.79 4.16 4.28
N PHE A 56 1.09 4.76 3.13
CA PHE A 56 2.01 5.90 3.05
C PHE A 56 1.43 7.14 3.76
N LEU A 57 0.13 7.43 3.59
CA LEU A 57 -0.52 8.52 4.31
C LEU A 57 -0.46 8.30 5.83
N LEU A 58 -0.85 7.12 6.31
CA LEU A 58 -0.80 6.79 7.74
C LEU A 58 0.61 6.80 8.31
N SER A 59 1.62 6.41 7.51
CA SER A 59 3.02 6.50 7.92
C SER A 59 3.49 7.95 8.03
N GLY A 60 3.10 8.80 7.09
CA GLY A 60 3.40 10.23 7.08
C GLY A 60 2.88 10.99 8.30
N LEU A 61 1.70 10.62 8.85
CA LEU A 61 1.08 11.29 10.00
C LEU A 61 2.02 11.48 11.20
N PHE A 62 2.96 10.58 11.40
CA PHE A 62 3.84 10.57 12.57
C PHE A 62 5.23 11.13 12.29
N VAL A 63 5.53 11.51 11.06
CA VAL A 63 6.86 11.97 10.65
C VAL A 63 7.14 13.37 11.20
N TRP A 64 6.26 14.34 10.96
CA TRP A 64 6.45 15.71 11.41
C TRP A 64 6.58 15.85 12.94
N PRO A 65 5.68 15.28 13.75
CA PRO A 65 5.84 15.28 15.19
C PRO A 65 7.11 14.60 15.67
N SER A 66 7.56 13.56 14.97
CA SER A 66 8.78 12.83 15.30
C SER A 66 10.03 13.66 15.01
N LEU A 67 10.08 14.34 13.86
CA LEU A 67 11.16 15.25 13.49
C LEU A 67 11.27 16.42 14.49
N LYS A 68 10.14 17.05 14.85
CA LYS A 68 10.12 18.13 15.85
C LYS A 68 10.61 17.68 17.22
N ARG A 69 10.27 16.47 17.65
CA ARG A 69 10.63 15.95 18.97
C ARG A 69 12.07 15.46 19.06
N LYS A 70 12.55 14.73 18.02
CA LYS A 70 13.84 14.03 18.05
C LYS A 70 14.97 14.79 17.36
N GLY A 71 14.64 15.75 16.49
CA GLY A 71 15.57 16.31 15.54
C GLY A 71 15.90 15.37 14.39
N THR A 72 16.44 15.90 13.31
CA THR A 72 16.62 15.19 12.03
C THR A 72 17.60 14.00 12.15
N GLY A 73 18.74 14.18 12.82
CA GLY A 73 19.77 13.13 12.93
C GLY A 73 19.27 11.90 13.71
N TRP A 74 18.65 12.11 14.87
CA TRP A 74 18.08 11.01 15.65
C TRP A 74 16.88 10.34 14.95
N PHE A 75 16.07 11.14 14.24
CA PHE A 75 14.97 10.61 13.44
C PHE A 75 15.47 9.64 12.37
N LEU A 76 16.46 10.06 11.56
CA LEU A 76 17.00 9.21 10.48
C LEU A 76 17.71 7.97 11.04
N ARG A 77 18.45 8.09 12.13
CA ARG A 77 19.06 6.93 12.80
C ARG A 77 18.02 5.94 13.29
N ASP A 78 16.93 6.39 13.91
CA ASP A 78 15.83 5.55 14.37
C ASP A 78 15.13 4.86 13.19
N ARG A 79 14.93 5.57 12.06
CA ARG A 79 14.36 5.02 10.83
C ARG A 79 15.27 3.97 10.20
N TRP A 80 16.57 4.21 10.16
CA TRP A 80 17.53 3.23 9.67
C TRP A 80 17.45 1.89 10.42
N TRP A 81 17.43 1.93 11.75
CA TRP A 81 17.33 0.70 12.54
C TRP A 81 15.98 -0.01 12.39
N ARG A 82 14.90 0.74 12.21
CA ARG A 82 13.54 0.17 12.13
C ARG A 82 13.11 -0.23 10.72
N LEU A 83 13.65 0.37 9.69
CA LEU A 83 13.29 0.12 8.30
C LEU A 83 14.48 -0.42 7.49
N GLY A 84 15.64 0.23 7.56
CA GLY A 84 16.82 -0.12 6.76
C GLY A 84 17.36 -1.51 7.09
N LEU A 85 17.67 -1.78 8.36
CA LEU A 85 18.16 -3.09 8.76
C LEU A 85 17.17 -4.24 8.48
N PRO A 86 15.87 -4.15 8.83
CA PRO A 86 14.89 -5.15 8.46
C PRO A 86 14.76 -5.34 6.94
N PHE A 87 14.85 -4.26 6.15
CA PHE A 87 14.84 -4.36 4.69
C PHE A 87 16.03 -5.20 4.18
N ILE A 88 17.23 -4.94 4.67
CA ILE A 88 18.44 -5.69 4.28
C ILE A 88 18.28 -7.18 4.63
N ILE A 89 17.81 -7.48 5.84
CA ILE A 89 17.56 -8.86 6.27
C ILE A 89 16.50 -9.53 5.37
N CYS A 90 15.41 -8.84 5.07
CA CYS A 90 14.39 -9.35 4.18
C CYS A 90 14.95 -9.60 2.77
N ALA A 91 15.64 -8.63 2.18
CA ALA A 91 16.15 -8.71 0.81
C ALA A 91 17.20 -9.81 0.64
N LEU A 92 18.10 -9.99 1.64
CA LEU A 92 19.18 -10.96 1.56
C LEU A 92 18.79 -12.39 1.98
N PHE A 93 17.82 -12.55 2.89
CA PHE A 93 17.52 -13.85 3.46
C PHE A 93 16.06 -14.28 3.28
N LEU A 94 15.11 -13.45 3.69
CA LEU A 94 13.70 -13.87 3.68
C LEU A 94 13.14 -13.98 2.26
N MET A 95 13.47 -13.05 1.38
CA MET A 95 13.00 -13.08 -0.01
C MET A 95 13.64 -14.21 -0.80
N PRO A 96 14.98 -14.40 -0.81
CA PRO A 96 15.57 -15.55 -1.48
C PRO A 96 15.05 -16.90 -0.96
N LEU A 97 14.90 -17.06 0.37
CA LEU A 97 14.31 -18.28 0.93
C LEU A 97 12.87 -18.47 0.44
N ALA A 98 12.17 -17.37 0.34
CA ALA A 98 10.82 -17.34 -0.13
C ALA A 98 10.70 -17.75 -1.59
N TYR A 99 11.48 -17.20 -2.49
CA TYR A 99 11.42 -17.49 -3.93
C TYR A 99 12.13 -18.78 -4.32
N TRP A 100 13.05 -19.30 -3.49
CA TRP A 100 13.66 -20.61 -3.70
C TRP A 100 12.62 -21.73 -3.77
N ALA A 101 11.59 -21.69 -2.94
CA ALA A 101 10.53 -22.69 -3.00
C ALA A 101 9.73 -22.63 -4.32
N ILE A 102 9.56 -21.44 -4.91
CA ILE A 102 8.94 -21.26 -6.24
C ILE A 102 9.89 -21.80 -7.32
N GLU A 103 11.19 -21.55 -7.21
CA GLU A 103 12.20 -22.07 -8.13
C GLU A 103 12.22 -23.59 -8.17
N LEU A 104 12.17 -24.25 -7.00
CA LEU A 104 12.10 -25.70 -6.88
C LEU A 104 10.84 -26.29 -7.52
N GLU A 105 9.72 -25.57 -7.48
CA GLU A 105 8.43 -26.06 -8.02
C GLU A 105 8.31 -25.85 -9.53
N LEU A 106 8.80 -24.71 -10.04
CA LEU A 106 8.50 -24.26 -11.39
C LEU A 106 9.65 -24.38 -12.40
N HIS A 107 10.92 -24.36 -11.93
CA HIS A 107 12.06 -24.23 -12.84
C HIS A 107 13.10 -25.34 -12.64
N ASP A 108 13.69 -25.45 -11.44
CA ASP A 108 14.76 -26.41 -11.13
C ASP A 108 14.52 -27.13 -9.80
N PRO A 109 13.95 -28.36 -9.85
CA PRO A 109 13.66 -29.14 -8.64
C PRO A 109 14.89 -29.54 -7.82
N HIS A 110 16.09 -29.41 -8.37
CA HIS A 110 17.33 -29.88 -7.74
C HIS A 110 18.27 -28.76 -7.30
N ILE A 111 17.95 -27.49 -7.56
CA ILE A 111 18.80 -26.37 -7.18
C ILE A 111 18.93 -26.27 -5.65
N SER A 112 20.17 -26.25 -5.14
CA SER A 112 20.40 -25.99 -3.72
C SER A 112 20.11 -24.54 -3.36
N PHE A 113 19.69 -24.28 -2.09
CA PHE A 113 19.47 -22.92 -1.62
C PHE A 113 20.70 -22.02 -1.81
N ALA A 114 21.91 -22.55 -1.55
CA ALA A 114 23.16 -21.79 -1.69
C ALA A 114 23.39 -21.35 -3.15
N ALA A 115 23.17 -22.24 -4.12
CA ALA A 115 23.31 -21.91 -5.55
C ALA A 115 22.25 -20.89 -6.00
N PHE A 116 20.99 -21.08 -5.56
CA PHE A 116 19.91 -20.12 -5.86
C PHE A 116 20.18 -18.76 -5.23
N TRP A 117 20.58 -18.71 -3.96
CA TRP A 117 20.90 -17.48 -3.25
C TRP A 117 22.06 -16.74 -3.94
N TRP A 118 23.14 -17.45 -4.25
CA TRP A 118 24.30 -16.86 -4.93
C TRP A 118 23.92 -16.26 -6.29
N ARG A 119 23.15 -17.00 -7.11
CA ARG A 119 22.63 -16.52 -8.38
C ARG A 119 21.79 -15.26 -8.19
N THR A 120 20.86 -15.26 -7.22
CA THR A 120 19.97 -14.11 -6.95
C THR A 120 20.75 -12.87 -6.54
N VAL A 121 21.77 -13.02 -5.69
CA VAL A 121 22.54 -11.87 -5.16
C VAL A 121 23.53 -11.32 -6.19
N THR A 122 24.10 -12.16 -7.04
CA THR A 122 25.16 -11.75 -7.99
C THR A 122 24.64 -11.43 -9.39
N VAL A 123 23.65 -12.17 -9.89
CA VAL A 123 23.13 -12.06 -11.26
C VAL A 123 21.70 -11.50 -11.26
N GLY A 124 20.89 -11.84 -10.29
CA GLY A 124 19.47 -11.55 -10.22
C GLY A 124 18.60 -12.62 -10.88
N PRO A 125 17.30 -12.36 -11.09
CA PRO A 125 16.58 -11.18 -10.64
C PRO A 125 16.42 -11.12 -9.13
N TRP A 126 16.50 -9.90 -8.58
CA TRP A 126 16.18 -9.66 -7.18
C TRP A 126 14.65 -9.57 -7.00
N ASN A 127 14.12 -10.45 -6.20
CA ASN A 127 12.69 -10.45 -5.89
C ASN A 127 12.46 -9.71 -4.57
N SER A 128 12.02 -8.46 -4.65
CA SER A 128 11.80 -7.62 -3.45
C SER A 128 10.57 -8.04 -2.64
N GLY A 129 9.61 -8.74 -3.26
CA GLY A 129 8.36 -9.12 -2.60
C GLY A 129 7.73 -7.95 -1.85
N PRO A 130 7.04 -8.17 -0.73
CA PRO A 130 6.47 -7.09 0.08
C PRO A 130 7.49 -6.12 0.67
N ALA A 131 8.77 -6.47 0.74
CA ALA A 131 9.82 -5.61 1.33
C ALA A 131 10.02 -4.29 0.57
N TRP A 132 9.53 -4.18 -0.69
CA TRP A 132 9.62 -2.95 -1.46
C TRP A 132 9.06 -1.72 -0.73
N PHE A 133 7.97 -1.86 0.02
CA PHE A 133 7.38 -0.76 0.76
C PHE A 133 8.32 -0.18 1.82
N VAL A 134 9.09 -1.04 2.48
CA VAL A 134 9.95 -0.64 3.61
C VAL A 134 11.07 0.28 3.15
N TRP A 135 11.73 -0.02 2.02
CA TRP A 135 12.78 0.85 1.49
C TRP A 135 12.22 2.15 0.91
N VAL A 136 11.04 2.09 0.26
CA VAL A 136 10.37 3.31 -0.24
C VAL A 136 10.02 4.23 0.93
N LEU A 137 9.49 3.67 2.02
CA LEU A 137 9.20 4.43 3.23
C LEU A 137 10.45 5.07 3.83
N LEU A 138 11.59 4.33 3.86
CA LEU A 138 12.86 4.88 4.30
C LEU A 138 13.34 6.04 3.41
N ALA A 139 13.23 5.89 2.09
CA ALA A 139 13.57 6.95 1.15
C ALA A 139 12.69 8.20 1.35
N LEU A 140 11.38 8.01 1.54
CA LEU A 140 10.45 9.11 1.83
C LEU A 140 10.74 9.77 3.18
N ASP A 141 11.18 9.02 4.20
CA ASP A 141 11.60 9.59 5.48
C ASP A 141 12.87 10.46 5.34
N VAL A 142 13.81 10.09 4.45
CA VAL A 142 15.00 10.92 4.13
C VAL A 142 14.56 12.21 3.42
N ILE A 143 13.68 12.10 2.40
CA ILE A 143 13.14 13.27 1.71
C ILE A 143 12.37 14.18 2.69
N ALA A 144 11.57 13.60 3.59
CA ALA A 144 10.84 14.36 4.61
C ALA A 144 11.77 15.11 5.57
N ALA A 145 12.90 14.51 5.94
CA ALA A 145 13.91 15.17 6.76
C ALA A 145 14.55 16.35 6.02
N ALA A 146 14.80 16.21 4.70
CA ALA A 146 15.30 17.31 3.88
C ALA A 146 14.25 18.42 3.73
N VAL A 147 12.98 18.09 3.49
CA VAL A 147 11.88 19.07 3.41
C VAL A 147 11.66 19.76 4.75
N PHE A 148 11.81 19.06 5.88
CA PHE A 148 11.70 19.66 7.21
C PHE A 148 12.75 20.77 7.44
N ILE A 149 13.95 20.61 6.87
CA ILE A 149 15.01 21.62 6.96
C ILE A 149 14.82 22.73 5.93
N ALA A 150 14.58 22.37 4.68
CA ALA A 150 14.67 23.31 3.56
C ALA A 150 13.35 24.04 3.26
N ALA A 151 12.20 23.40 3.50
CA ALA A 151 10.89 23.91 3.10
C ALA A 151 9.78 23.59 4.13
N PRO A 152 9.93 23.89 5.43
CA PRO A 152 8.93 23.56 6.46
C PRO A 152 7.56 24.18 6.19
N ALA A 153 7.53 25.37 5.57
CA ALA A 153 6.29 26.08 5.23
C ALA A 153 5.35 25.29 4.30
N SER A 154 5.89 24.42 3.44
CA SER A 154 5.09 23.57 2.55
C SER A 154 4.26 22.56 3.34
N VAL A 155 4.85 21.91 4.33
CA VAL A 155 4.17 20.97 5.22
C VAL A 155 3.15 21.67 6.12
N GLU A 156 3.50 22.84 6.62
CA GLU A 156 2.60 23.67 7.44
C GLU A 156 1.38 24.16 6.62
N ALA A 157 1.56 24.43 5.33
CA ALA A 157 0.44 24.77 4.43
C ALA A 157 -0.57 23.63 4.32
N ILE A 158 -0.10 22.37 4.18
CA ILE A 158 -0.97 21.18 4.21
C ILE A 158 -1.65 21.05 5.59
N GLY A 159 -0.93 21.34 6.67
CA GLY A 159 -1.49 21.39 8.03
C GLY A 159 -2.61 22.42 8.18
N ARG A 160 -2.46 23.62 7.58
CA ARG A 160 -3.54 24.65 7.54
C ARG A 160 -4.76 24.13 6.79
N LEU A 161 -4.57 23.52 5.60
CA LEU A 161 -5.65 22.90 4.85
C LEU A 161 -6.36 21.80 5.65
N SER A 162 -5.60 20.97 6.39
CA SER A 162 -6.18 19.97 7.28
C SER A 162 -7.03 20.61 8.38
N ARG A 163 -6.63 21.73 8.95
CA ARG A 163 -7.40 22.48 9.96
C ARG A 163 -8.69 23.04 9.40
N GLU A 164 -8.63 23.67 8.22
CA GLU A 164 -9.80 24.20 7.51
C GLU A 164 -10.79 23.10 7.12
N SER A 165 -10.27 21.88 6.94
CA SER A 165 -11.06 20.70 6.59
C SER A 165 -11.77 20.04 7.78
N PHE A 166 -11.63 20.54 9.00
CA PHE A 166 -12.31 20.02 10.20
C PHE A 166 -13.82 19.87 9.98
N ALA A 167 -14.50 20.92 9.55
CA ALA A 167 -15.94 20.90 9.27
C ALA A 167 -16.27 20.52 7.81
N ARG A 168 -15.35 20.75 6.89
CA ARG A 168 -15.53 20.60 5.43
C ARG A 168 -14.47 19.65 4.83
N PRO A 169 -14.48 18.35 5.14
CA PRO A 169 -13.45 17.39 4.70
C PRO A 169 -13.32 17.29 3.19
N GLY A 170 -14.35 17.69 2.44
CA GLY A 170 -14.31 17.80 0.98
C GLY A 170 -13.20 18.72 0.45
N LEU A 171 -12.80 19.76 1.20
CA LEU A 171 -11.68 20.63 0.79
C LEU A 171 -10.39 19.82 0.62
N PHE A 172 -10.03 19.04 1.64
CA PHE A 172 -8.83 18.20 1.57
C PHE A 172 -8.98 17.05 0.57
N PHE A 173 -10.18 16.47 0.48
CA PHE A 173 -10.46 15.39 -0.46
C PHE A 173 -10.24 15.83 -1.91
N TRP A 174 -10.83 16.95 -2.34
CA TRP A 174 -10.72 17.44 -3.71
C TRP A 174 -9.30 17.91 -4.04
N ALA A 175 -8.58 18.50 -3.07
CA ALA A 175 -7.18 18.83 -3.24
C ALA A 175 -6.32 17.57 -3.43
N LEU A 176 -6.53 16.55 -2.57
CA LEU A 176 -5.81 15.27 -2.68
C LEU A 176 -6.14 14.56 -4.00
N LEU A 177 -7.41 14.50 -4.38
CA LEU A 177 -7.84 13.87 -5.62
C LEU A 177 -7.28 14.60 -6.85
N GLY A 178 -7.36 15.92 -6.90
CA GLY A 178 -6.82 16.72 -8.02
C GLY A 178 -5.30 16.52 -8.19
N LEU A 179 -4.57 16.57 -7.09
CA LEU A 179 -3.12 16.29 -7.10
C LEU A 179 -2.81 14.82 -7.46
N SER A 180 -3.67 13.86 -7.04
CA SER A 180 -3.52 12.45 -7.41
C SER A 180 -3.73 12.23 -8.91
N ILE A 181 -4.67 12.93 -9.53
CA ILE A 181 -4.89 12.91 -10.98
C ILE A 181 -3.62 13.41 -11.69
N ILE A 182 -3.08 14.55 -11.27
CA ILE A 182 -1.84 15.11 -11.86
C ILE A 182 -0.64 14.20 -11.67
N ALA A 183 -0.52 13.54 -10.51
CA ALA A 183 0.61 12.69 -10.18
C ALA A 183 0.56 11.31 -10.87
N TYR A 184 -0.64 10.72 -10.99
CA TYR A 184 -0.78 9.33 -11.43
C TYR A 184 -1.17 9.19 -12.90
N VAL A 185 -2.12 10.00 -13.40
CA VAL A 185 -2.65 9.79 -14.75
C VAL A 185 -1.58 9.93 -15.83
N PRO A 186 -0.75 10.99 -15.89
CA PRO A 186 0.33 11.05 -16.85
C PRO A 186 1.33 9.90 -16.68
N ALA A 187 1.65 9.55 -15.44
CA ALA A 187 2.62 8.50 -15.15
C ALA A 187 2.15 7.11 -15.62
N VAL A 188 0.87 6.77 -15.42
CA VAL A 188 0.32 5.48 -15.89
C VAL A 188 0.20 5.42 -17.40
N LEU A 189 -0.15 6.52 -18.06
CA LEU A 189 -0.20 6.59 -19.52
C LEU A 189 1.19 6.47 -20.16
N CYS A 190 2.24 6.99 -19.48
CA CYS A 190 3.63 6.88 -19.98
C CYS A 190 4.28 5.53 -19.65
N PHE A 191 4.07 5.00 -18.44
CA PHE A 191 4.79 3.83 -17.92
C PHE A 191 3.95 2.57 -17.83
N SER A 192 2.65 2.62 -18.10
CA SER A 192 1.63 1.59 -17.80
C SER A 192 1.48 1.30 -16.30
N ALA A 193 0.34 0.67 -15.94
CA ALA A 193 0.06 0.32 -14.55
C ALA A 193 0.94 -0.84 -14.02
N ALA A 194 1.44 -1.69 -14.92
CA ALA A 194 2.16 -2.91 -14.57
C ALA A 194 3.69 -2.77 -14.53
N ARG A 195 4.26 -1.64 -15.00
CA ARG A 195 5.70 -1.48 -15.12
C ARG A 195 6.36 -1.23 -13.78
N TRP A 196 7.29 -2.12 -13.42
CA TRP A 196 8.15 -1.97 -12.25
C TRP A 196 9.51 -1.39 -12.65
N PHE A 197 9.98 -0.42 -11.88
CA PHE A 197 11.38 -0.04 -11.85
C PHE A 197 12.10 -0.93 -10.85
N THR A 198 13.20 -1.56 -11.27
CA THR A 198 13.99 -2.45 -10.43
C THR A 198 15.47 -2.10 -10.54
N ALA A 199 16.15 -1.99 -9.39
CA ALA A 199 17.60 -1.79 -9.29
C ALA A 199 18.11 -2.63 -8.11
N GLY A 200 18.63 -3.82 -8.41
CA GLY A 200 18.93 -4.81 -7.37
C GLY A 200 17.68 -5.13 -6.52
N PRO A 201 17.79 -5.10 -5.18
CA PRO A 201 16.66 -5.38 -4.29
C PRO A 201 15.62 -4.24 -4.24
N VAL A 202 15.92 -3.10 -4.85
CA VAL A 202 15.05 -1.93 -4.88
C VAL A 202 14.05 -2.08 -6.02
N ALA A 203 12.76 -2.14 -5.69
CA ALA A 203 11.69 -2.21 -6.67
C ALA A 203 10.56 -1.26 -6.30
N ILE A 204 9.93 -0.63 -7.31
CA ILE A 204 8.75 0.22 -7.14
C ILE A 204 7.97 0.29 -8.45
N GLN A 205 6.66 0.35 -8.39
CA GLN A 205 5.83 0.59 -9.55
C GLN A 205 6.03 2.01 -10.08
N ALA A 206 6.53 2.14 -11.33
CA ALA A 206 6.94 3.42 -11.90
C ALA A 206 5.80 4.45 -11.94
N SER A 207 4.58 4.02 -12.29
CA SER A 207 3.40 4.89 -12.36
C SER A 207 2.91 5.40 -10.99
N ARG A 208 3.28 4.74 -9.90
CA ARG A 208 2.75 5.05 -8.55
C ARG A 208 3.70 5.86 -7.67
N ILE A 209 4.92 6.13 -8.11
CA ILE A 209 5.96 6.82 -7.30
C ILE A 209 5.45 8.17 -6.78
N LEU A 210 4.95 9.02 -7.67
CA LEU A 210 4.45 10.35 -7.31
C LEU A 210 3.17 10.28 -6.46
N LEU A 211 2.32 9.28 -6.70
CA LEU A 211 1.12 9.05 -5.89
C LEU A 211 1.49 8.71 -4.44
N TYR A 212 2.44 7.81 -4.23
CA TYR A 212 2.89 7.43 -2.89
C TYR A 212 3.57 8.59 -2.16
N LEU A 213 4.40 9.37 -2.85
CA LEU A 213 5.00 10.59 -2.34
C LEU A 213 3.92 11.59 -1.91
N LEU A 214 2.92 11.83 -2.75
CA LEU A 214 1.81 12.74 -2.45
C LEU A 214 1.06 12.32 -1.18
N TYR A 215 0.67 11.04 -1.07
CA TYR A 215 -0.05 10.55 0.11
C TYR A 215 0.79 10.62 1.38
N PHE A 216 2.07 10.29 1.29
CA PHE A 216 2.98 10.41 2.43
C PHE A 216 3.11 11.86 2.93
N PHE A 217 3.30 12.83 2.03
CA PHE A 217 3.38 14.24 2.41
C PHE A 217 2.03 14.82 2.82
N ALA A 218 0.91 14.35 2.25
CA ALA A 218 -0.42 14.67 2.76
C ALA A 218 -0.55 14.22 4.22
N GLY A 219 -0.14 12.99 4.54
CA GLY A 219 -0.09 12.48 5.90
C GLY A 219 0.81 13.31 6.81
N MET A 220 2.04 13.66 6.35
CA MET A 220 2.97 14.48 7.11
C MET A 220 2.39 15.86 7.47
N GLY A 221 1.68 16.49 6.51
CA GLY A 221 1.01 17.77 6.74
C GLY A 221 -0.18 17.67 7.68
N ILE A 222 -1.02 16.62 7.55
CA ILE A 222 -2.10 16.36 8.50
C ILE A 222 -1.53 16.19 9.91
N GLY A 223 -0.41 15.46 10.06
CA GLY A 223 0.29 15.25 11.33
C GLY A 223 1.03 16.48 11.86
N ALA A 224 1.14 17.56 11.09
CA ALA A 224 1.78 18.80 11.55
C ALA A 224 0.91 19.58 12.56
N ILE A 225 -0.36 19.27 12.65
CA ILE A 225 -1.30 19.83 13.64
C ILE A 225 -1.84 18.74 14.57
N PRO A 226 -2.35 19.08 15.77
CA PRO A 226 -3.04 18.13 16.64
C PRO A 226 -4.25 17.51 15.91
N PHE A 227 -4.42 16.19 16.03
CA PHE A 227 -5.47 15.46 15.29
C PHE A 227 -6.89 15.90 15.64
N ASP A 228 -7.12 16.35 16.87
CA ASP A 228 -8.40 16.88 17.36
C ASP A 228 -8.78 18.25 16.77
N LYS A 229 -7.84 18.91 16.07
CA LYS A 229 -8.02 20.26 15.48
C LYS A 229 -8.01 20.28 13.97
N GLY A 230 -8.11 19.13 13.31
CA GLY A 230 -8.00 19.02 11.86
C GLY A 230 -8.90 17.96 11.25
N LEU A 231 -8.54 17.53 10.06
CA LEU A 231 -9.28 16.54 9.25
C LEU A 231 -9.61 15.26 10.03
N LEU A 232 -8.67 14.80 10.90
CA LEU A 232 -8.80 13.53 11.62
C LEU A 232 -9.39 13.68 13.04
N ALA A 233 -10.11 14.75 13.31
CA ALA A 233 -10.84 14.90 14.56
C ALA A 233 -12.03 13.89 14.61
N ALA A 234 -12.20 13.23 15.76
CA ALA A 234 -13.25 12.23 15.94
C ALA A 234 -14.68 12.83 15.88
N ASP A 235 -14.81 14.09 16.27
CA ASP A 235 -16.02 14.88 16.16
C ASP A 235 -16.10 15.76 14.88
N GLY A 236 -15.10 15.61 14.00
CA GLY A 236 -14.99 16.37 12.76
C GLY A 236 -15.93 15.91 11.64
N GLY A 237 -15.96 16.69 10.58
CA GLY A 237 -16.81 16.45 9.40
C GLY A 237 -16.50 15.13 8.69
N LEU A 238 -15.24 14.65 8.74
CA LEU A 238 -14.85 13.38 8.15
C LEU A 238 -15.60 12.22 8.80
N ALA A 239 -15.52 12.10 10.12
CA ALA A 239 -16.17 11.03 10.88
C ALA A 239 -17.70 11.11 10.80
N ARG A 240 -18.27 12.34 10.84
CA ARG A 240 -19.74 12.54 10.78
C ARG A 240 -20.32 12.16 9.42
N ARG A 241 -19.57 12.36 8.32
CA ARG A 241 -20.02 12.11 6.95
C ARG A 241 -19.55 10.76 6.41
N TRP A 242 -19.30 9.78 7.27
CA TRP A 242 -18.85 8.44 6.85
C TRP A 242 -19.73 7.81 5.73
N PRO A 243 -21.08 7.98 5.69
CA PRO A 243 -21.86 7.36 4.61
C PRO A 243 -21.55 7.95 3.23
N VAL A 244 -21.15 9.24 3.16
CA VAL A 244 -20.74 9.89 1.91
C VAL A 244 -19.45 9.25 1.38
N TRP A 245 -18.49 8.97 2.26
CA TRP A 245 -17.23 8.35 1.87
C TRP A 245 -17.42 6.88 1.48
N LEU A 246 -18.32 6.17 2.16
CA LEU A 246 -18.71 4.83 1.77
C LEU A 246 -19.37 4.82 0.39
N ALA A 247 -20.32 5.72 0.14
CA ALA A 247 -20.97 5.84 -1.17
C ALA A 247 -19.96 6.20 -2.28
N ALA A 248 -19.04 7.13 -2.03
CA ALA A 248 -17.98 7.49 -2.96
C ALA A 248 -17.05 6.30 -3.26
N THR A 249 -16.73 5.50 -2.24
CA THR A 249 -15.94 4.26 -2.40
C THR A 249 -16.68 3.24 -3.27
N VAL A 250 -17.95 2.97 -2.98
CA VAL A 250 -18.76 2.02 -3.76
C VAL A 250 -18.90 2.47 -5.21
N ALA A 251 -19.17 3.74 -5.44
CA ALA A 251 -19.31 4.29 -6.79
C ALA A 251 -17.99 4.22 -7.58
N SER A 252 -16.87 4.62 -6.99
CA SER A 252 -15.57 4.59 -7.65
C SER A 252 -15.03 3.16 -7.86
N TYR A 253 -15.28 2.23 -6.93
CA TYR A 253 -14.96 0.82 -7.14
C TYR A 253 -15.85 0.19 -8.20
N GLY A 254 -17.14 0.51 -8.19
CA GLY A 254 -18.09 0.09 -9.22
C GLY A 254 -17.67 0.53 -10.63
N SER A 255 -17.12 1.75 -10.77
CA SER A 255 -16.59 2.21 -12.06
C SER A 255 -15.36 1.39 -12.52
N ILE A 256 -14.47 0.98 -11.61
CA ILE A 256 -13.35 0.07 -11.93
C ILE A 256 -13.88 -1.28 -12.42
N LEU A 257 -14.85 -1.87 -11.70
CA LEU A 257 -15.45 -3.15 -12.10
C LEU A 257 -16.17 -3.06 -13.46
N ALA A 258 -16.89 -1.98 -13.71
CA ALA A 258 -17.55 -1.74 -14.99
C ALA A 258 -16.54 -1.64 -16.15
N LEU A 259 -15.42 -0.94 -15.94
CA LEU A 259 -14.36 -0.84 -16.94
C LEU A 259 -13.66 -2.20 -17.21
N ILE A 260 -13.47 -3.01 -16.17
CA ILE A 260 -12.94 -4.38 -16.33
C ILE A 260 -13.94 -5.24 -17.09
N TYR A 261 -15.23 -5.15 -16.78
CA TYR A 261 -16.28 -5.85 -17.52
C TYR A 261 -16.28 -5.44 -19.00
N ILE A 262 -16.22 -4.14 -19.30
CA ILE A 262 -16.11 -3.63 -20.68
C ILE A 262 -14.87 -4.20 -21.37
N LYS A 263 -13.73 -4.22 -20.70
CA LYS A 263 -12.51 -4.81 -21.26
C LYS A 263 -12.69 -6.26 -21.67
N HIS A 264 -13.31 -7.06 -20.84
CA HIS A 264 -13.48 -8.50 -21.11
C HIS A 264 -14.63 -8.83 -22.06
N SER A 265 -15.69 -8.02 -22.11
CA SER A 265 -16.89 -8.31 -22.88
C SER A 265 -16.96 -7.57 -24.22
N VAL A 266 -16.36 -6.37 -24.28
CA VAL A 266 -16.47 -5.50 -25.47
C VAL A 266 -15.15 -5.35 -26.20
N LEU A 267 -14.01 -5.45 -25.48
CA LEU A 267 -12.67 -5.23 -26.01
C LEU A 267 -11.75 -6.46 -25.81
N PRO A 268 -12.23 -7.73 -25.93
CA PRO A 268 -11.46 -8.90 -25.51
C PRO A 268 -10.19 -9.13 -26.34
N ASP A 269 -10.21 -8.76 -27.63
CA ASP A 269 -9.15 -9.06 -28.61
C ASP A 269 -8.18 -7.89 -28.85
N VAL A 270 -8.27 -6.82 -28.06
CA VAL A 270 -7.44 -5.64 -28.26
C VAL A 270 -6.15 -5.76 -27.46
N THR A 271 -5.01 -5.86 -28.17
CA THR A 271 -3.68 -5.94 -27.55
C THR A 271 -3.34 -4.68 -26.72
N TYR A 272 -3.74 -3.51 -27.23
CA TYR A 272 -3.62 -2.23 -26.55
C TYR A 272 -5.00 -1.66 -26.31
N GLN A 273 -5.28 -1.30 -25.05
CA GLN A 273 -6.58 -0.72 -24.72
C GLN A 273 -6.73 0.67 -25.36
N PRO A 274 -7.95 1.08 -25.78
CA PRO A 274 -8.19 2.44 -26.27
C PRO A 274 -7.83 3.48 -25.22
N PHE A 275 -7.30 4.63 -25.65
CA PHE A 275 -6.89 5.73 -24.75
C PHE A 275 -8.00 6.15 -23.78
N TRP A 276 -9.25 6.22 -24.23
CA TRP A 276 -10.37 6.55 -23.37
C TRP A 276 -10.56 5.57 -22.22
N TRP A 277 -10.32 4.26 -22.48
CA TRP A 277 -10.42 3.24 -21.44
C TRP A 277 -9.29 3.36 -20.42
N GLU A 278 -8.06 3.54 -20.87
CA GLU A 278 -6.90 3.74 -19.99
C GLU A 278 -7.07 4.98 -19.12
N LEU A 279 -7.53 6.09 -19.71
CA LEU A 279 -7.81 7.33 -18.99
C LEU A 279 -8.94 7.15 -17.97
N ALA A 280 -10.05 6.53 -18.34
CA ALA A 280 -11.19 6.28 -17.45
C ALA A 280 -10.78 5.35 -16.29
N TYR A 281 -9.97 4.31 -16.57
CA TYR A 281 -9.44 3.41 -15.55
C TYR A 281 -8.50 4.14 -14.59
N ALA A 282 -7.58 4.96 -15.10
CA ALA A 282 -6.66 5.75 -14.29
C ALA A 282 -7.40 6.75 -13.38
N LEU A 283 -8.43 7.44 -13.90
CA LEU A 283 -9.26 8.35 -13.11
C LEU A 283 -10.07 7.60 -12.03
N SER A 284 -10.65 6.46 -12.39
CA SER A 284 -11.39 5.61 -11.43
C SER A 284 -10.48 5.08 -10.33
N PHE A 285 -9.25 4.69 -10.67
CA PHE A 285 -8.24 4.22 -9.73
C PHE A 285 -7.89 5.27 -8.66
N VAL A 286 -7.58 6.51 -9.07
CA VAL A 286 -7.24 7.56 -8.10
C VAL A 286 -8.45 8.02 -7.30
N ALA A 287 -9.64 8.04 -7.91
CA ALA A 287 -10.89 8.34 -7.22
C ALA A 287 -11.18 7.31 -6.13
N TYR A 288 -11.04 6.03 -6.45
CA TYR A 288 -11.21 4.95 -5.49
C TYR A 288 -10.13 4.99 -4.39
N SER A 289 -8.86 5.20 -4.75
CA SER A 289 -7.78 5.32 -3.78
C SER A 289 -8.04 6.42 -2.75
N ALA A 290 -8.47 7.60 -3.20
CA ALA A 290 -8.81 8.72 -2.32
C ALA A 290 -10.07 8.44 -1.49
N ALA A 291 -11.15 7.98 -2.13
CA ALA A 291 -12.43 7.71 -1.47
C ALA A 291 -12.29 6.62 -0.39
N GLN A 292 -11.62 5.50 -0.71
CA GLN A 292 -11.45 4.40 0.24
C GLN A 292 -10.50 4.76 1.39
N THR A 293 -9.47 5.57 1.14
CA THR A 293 -8.61 6.10 2.21
C THR A 293 -9.43 6.95 3.19
N PHE A 294 -10.27 7.86 2.68
CA PHE A 294 -11.17 8.68 3.50
C PHE A 294 -12.23 7.84 4.22
N ASN A 295 -12.80 6.85 3.54
CA ASN A 295 -13.79 5.93 4.11
C ASN A 295 -13.22 5.16 5.31
N ILE A 296 -12.05 4.54 5.16
CA ILE A 296 -11.42 3.82 6.28
C ILE A 296 -11.14 4.76 7.45
N MET A 297 -10.55 5.93 7.21
CA MET A 297 -10.31 6.90 8.27
C MET A 297 -11.62 7.33 8.94
N ALA A 298 -12.67 7.63 8.16
CA ALA A 298 -13.97 8.04 8.68
C ALA A 298 -14.62 6.96 9.55
N LEU A 299 -14.60 5.70 9.10
CA LEU A 299 -15.17 4.57 9.84
C LEU A 299 -14.44 4.34 11.17
N PHE A 300 -13.10 4.32 11.15
CA PHE A 300 -12.34 4.12 12.38
C PHE A 300 -12.48 5.30 13.33
N LEU A 301 -12.47 6.54 12.86
CA LEU A 301 -12.72 7.71 13.70
C LEU A 301 -14.13 7.72 14.29
N ARG A 302 -15.14 7.22 13.57
CA ARG A 302 -16.52 7.20 14.02
C ARG A 302 -16.80 6.08 15.01
N PHE A 303 -16.30 4.86 14.76
CA PHE A 303 -16.76 3.64 15.43
C PHE A 303 -15.68 2.95 16.29
N SER A 304 -14.45 3.43 16.28
CA SER A 304 -13.33 2.70 16.90
C SER A 304 -12.59 3.48 17.98
N ASN A 305 -13.20 4.52 18.55
CA ASN A 305 -12.56 5.34 19.58
C ASN A 305 -12.64 4.73 20.99
N ASP A 306 -13.69 3.95 21.29
CA ASP A 306 -13.99 3.48 22.65
C ASP A 306 -13.86 1.95 22.76
N GLY A 307 -13.44 1.49 23.96
CA GLY A 307 -13.38 0.08 24.32
C GLY A 307 -12.22 -0.72 23.74
N SER A 308 -12.12 -2.01 24.12
CA SER A 308 -11.19 -2.98 23.56
C SER A 308 -11.66 -3.44 22.18
N ASN A 309 -10.72 -3.62 21.24
CA ASN A 309 -11.01 -4.05 19.87
C ASN A 309 -10.12 -5.25 19.49
N LEU A 310 -10.66 -6.14 18.64
CA LEU A 310 -9.93 -7.30 18.11
C LEU A 310 -8.63 -6.92 17.38
N LEU A 311 -8.49 -5.66 16.93
CA LEU A 311 -7.28 -5.15 16.27
C LEU A 311 -6.20 -4.67 17.25
N ASP A 312 -6.53 -4.52 18.54
CA ASP A 312 -5.57 -4.01 19.53
C ASP A 312 -4.36 -4.94 19.75
N PRO A 313 -4.49 -6.29 19.80
CA PRO A 313 -3.35 -7.19 19.89
C PRO A 313 -2.44 -7.15 18.64
N LEU A 314 -3.02 -6.85 17.46
CA LEU A 314 -2.28 -6.78 16.20
C LEU A 314 -1.48 -5.49 16.05
N ARG A 315 -1.82 -4.44 16.80
CA ARG A 315 -1.20 -3.12 16.71
C ARG A 315 0.31 -3.14 16.92
N ASP A 316 0.76 -3.84 17.95
CA ASP A 316 2.18 -3.89 18.31
C ASP A 316 2.96 -4.88 17.42
N SER A 317 2.25 -5.84 16.80
CA SER A 317 2.79 -6.87 15.91
C SER A 317 2.64 -6.53 14.41
N ALA A 318 1.88 -5.49 14.05
CA ALA A 318 1.52 -5.18 12.66
C ALA A 318 2.73 -5.08 11.71
N TYR A 319 3.84 -4.50 12.18
CA TYR A 319 5.07 -4.41 11.40
C TYR A 319 5.77 -5.77 11.23
N GLY A 320 5.83 -6.57 12.29
CA GLY A 320 6.36 -7.94 12.24
C GLY A 320 5.54 -8.83 11.31
N ILE A 321 4.20 -8.74 11.39
CA ILE A 321 3.26 -9.44 10.51
C ILE A 321 3.54 -9.05 9.05
N TYR A 322 3.68 -7.77 8.75
CA TYR A 322 4.01 -7.28 7.41
C TYR A 322 5.31 -7.93 6.87
N LEU A 323 6.38 -7.94 7.64
CA LEU A 323 7.66 -8.54 7.23
C LEU A 323 7.59 -10.06 7.03
N THR A 324 6.73 -10.76 7.77
CA THR A 324 6.57 -12.22 7.68
C THR A 324 5.53 -12.67 6.66
N THR A 325 4.79 -11.74 6.04
CA THR A 325 3.73 -12.04 5.06
C THR A 325 4.22 -12.92 3.90
N CYS A 326 5.49 -12.82 3.54
CA CYS A 326 6.11 -13.68 2.52
C CYS A 326 6.14 -15.17 2.86
N ARG A 327 6.06 -15.52 4.15
CA ARG A 327 6.07 -16.91 4.61
C ARG A 327 4.69 -17.56 4.51
N SER A 328 3.62 -16.78 4.65
CA SER A 328 2.22 -17.28 4.69
C SER A 328 1.72 -17.80 3.35
N ALA A 329 2.17 -17.24 2.25
CA ALA A 329 1.76 -17.65 0.90
C ALA A 329 2.15 -19.09 0.50
N ARG A 330 2.87 -19.84 1.35
CA ARG A 330 3.49 -21.12 1.04
C ARG A 330 3.18 -22.29 1.96
N CYS A 331 2.72 -22.05 3.17
CA CYS A 331 2.46 -23.16 4.11
C CYS A 331 1.30 -24.09 3.71
N HIS A 332 0.55 -23.76 2.65
CA HIS A 332 -0.59 -24.56 2.23
C HIS A 332 -0.29 -25.61 1.16
N LYS A 333 0.96 -25.71 0.64
CA LYS A 333 1.29 -26.63 -0.46
C LYS A 333 2.06 -27.89 -0.09
N SER A 334 2.28 -28.22 1.16
CA SER A 334 2.95 -29.46 1.56
C SER A 334 2.00 -30.60 1.94
N ALA A 335 0.83 -30.73 1.31
CA ALA A 335 0.05 -31.96 1.33
C ALA A 335 0.40 -32.77 0.09
N PRO A 336 1.02 -33.95 0.20
CA PRO A 336 1.32 -34.78 -0.97
C PRO A 336 0.00 -35.30 -1.52
N SER A 337 -0.29 -34.99 -2.77
CA SER A 337 -1.29 -35.70 -3.57
C SER A 337 -0.78 -37.11 -3.91
N SER A 338 -0.67 -37.96 -2.90
CA SER A 338 -0.50 -39.40 -3.10
C SER A 338 -1.83 -40.08 -2.81
N ARG A 339 -2.36 -40.69 -3.86
CA ARG A 339 -3.47 -41.67 -3.92
C ARG A 339 -4.82 -41.12 -4.37
N LEU A 340 -5.01 -41.17 -5.67
CA LEU A 340 -6.16 -41.74 -6.29
C LEU A 340 -5.68 -42.34 -7.62
N ARG A 341 -5.11 -43.56 -7.56
CA ARG A 341 -5.20 -44.54 -8.64
C ARG A 341 -6.31 -45.51 -8.26
N SER A 342 -7.07 -45.89 -9.26
CA SER A 342 -8.04 -46.98 -9.33
C SER A 342 -9.39 -46.76 -8.63
N CYS A 343 -10.43 -46.41 -9.38
CA CYS A 343 -11.46 -47.34 -9.96
C CYS A 343 -12.22 -46.59 -11.04
#